data_c41e01f0d31b41a0cf4bd8501daa76a8
#
_entry.id   c41e01f0d31b41a0cf4bd8501daa76a8
#
_cell.length_a   1.000
_cell.length_b   1.000
_cell.length_c   1.000
_cell.angle_alpha   90.00
_cell.angle_beta   90.00
_cell.angle_gamma   90.00
#
_symmetry.space_group_name_H-M   'P 1'
#
loop_
_entity.id
_entity.type
_entity.pdbx_description
1 polymer ?
#
loop_
_entity_poly.entity_id
_entity_poly.type
_entity_poly.pdbx_seq_one_letter_code
_entity_poly.pdbx_strand_id
1 'polypeptide(L)'
;MSLMALVLACMRKTSNPDELPSLPNQNRSSSRSSRLMAGSRGDSRFLWLVMVIWSAIMLVLNTVCDALEFIATTMFLKDTETPIKGDFRFSKSKRMCLVHRTVSLDDIKLIKNTMKMTVNDVVLGVSQAGLSQYLDRRYGEKKKKVGEDQDSKRKATDMPKRIRLRSALLVNLRPNTGIQDLADMMAKGSTCRWGNWIGYIVFPFSIGLRDDPLQHLRRAKRIIDRKKNSLEAALTFVAGKFILKTFGVQVAAKIINRALSNTTMSFSNLIGPIEEISFYGHPITYMAPSVYGHPHALTMHFQSYMNQMTISLTVDPTVISDPHRLLDDWEKSLQSIKAAVQERDSRSLD
;
A
#
# COMPACT_ATOMS: atom_id res chain seq x y z
N MET A 1 6.03 -3.85 19.73
CA MET A 1 6.84 -2.95 18.91
C MET A 1 7.18 -3.60 17.58
N SER A 2 7.25 -2.85 16.47
CA SER A 2 7.63 -3.40 15.16
C SER A 2 9.16 -3.43 15.03
N LEU A 3 9.68 -4.31 14.15
CA LEU A 3 11.11 -4.34 13.85
C LEU A 3 11.61 -2.97 13.36
N MET A 4 10.82 -2.26 12.53
CA MET A 4 11.16 -0.92 12.06
C MET A 4 11.35 0.08 13.23
N ALA A 5 10.43 0.07 14.21
CA ALA A 5 10.55 0.97 15.34
C ALA A 5 11.77 0.62 16.24
N LEU A 6 12.13 -0.67 16.33
CA LEU A 6 13.35 -1.09 17.01
C LEU A 6 14.59 -0.58 16.27
N VAL A 7 14.64 -0.74 14.95
CA VAL A 7 15.73 -0.23 14.13
C VAL A 7 15.88 1.28 14.27
N LEU A 8 14.76 2.03 14.22
CA LEU A 8 14.76 3.49 14.38
C LEU A 8 15.16 3.94 15.80
N ALA A 9 14.88 3.14 16.83
CA ALA A 9 15.33 3.42 18.20
C ALA A 9 16.85 3.29 18.39
N CYS A 10 17.53 2.55 17.49
CA CYS A 10 18.99 2.47 17.46
C CYS A 10 19.64 3.61 16.66
N MET A 11 18.86 4.46 16.02
CA MET A 11 19.32 5.58 15.21
C MET A 11 19.18 6.90 15.96
N ARG A 12 19.93 7.90 15.55
CA ARG A 12 19.91 9.28 16.12
C ARG A 12 19.75 10.29 15.00
N LYS A 13 19.30 11.50 15.33
CA LYS A 13 19.33 12.61 14.38
C LYS A 13 20.78 12.99 14.07
N THR A 14 21.08 13.25 12.81
CA THR A 14 22.43 13.70 12.41
C THR A 14 22.74 15.07 13.01
N SER A 15 21.72 15.94 13.15
CA SER A 15 21.85 17.27 13.74
C SER A 15 22.02 17.26 15.26
N ASN A 16 21.51 16.23 15.96
CA ASN A 16 21.63 16.09 17.41
C ASN A 16 21.71 14.58 17.77
N PRO A 17 22.95 14.08 18.07
CA PRO A 17 23.16 12.67 18.40
C PRO A 17 22.47 12.15 19.65
N ASP A 18 21.97 13.03 20.52
CA ASP A 18 21.24 12.63 21.72
C ASP A 18 19.74 12.45 21.48
N GLU A 19 19.24 12.91 20.32
CA GLU A 19 17.82 12.85 20.00
C GLU A 19 17.44 11.66 19.11
N LEU A 20 16.28 11.07 19.42
CA LEU A 20 15.65 10.05 18.58
C LEU A 20 15.04 10.67 17.31
N PRO A 21 14.94 9.87 16.22
CA PRO A 21 14.29 10.30 14.99
C PRO A 21 12.83 10.67 15.23
N SER A 22 12.34 11.69 14.52
CA SER A 22 10.92 12.09 14.56
C SER A 22 10.15 11.48 13.39
N LEU A 23 8.97 10.94 13.69
CA LEU A 23 8.02 10.47 12.67
C LEU A 23 6.94 11.53 12.43
N PRO A 24 6.40 11.65 11.21
CA PRO A 24 5.28 12.56 10.94
C PRO A 24 4.09 12.24 11.84
N ASN A 25 3.49 13.27 12.43
CA ASN A 25 2.35 13.12 13.33
C ASN A 25 1.11 12.63 12.56
N GLN A 26 0.66 11.41 12.82
CA GLN A 26 -0.48 10.78 12.14
C GLN A 26 -1.85 11.22 12.72
N ASN A 27 -1.87 12.00 13.81
CA ASN A 27 -3.09 12.32 14.58
C ASN A 27 -4.07 13.31 13.92
N ARG A 28 -3.90 13.68 12.64
CA ARG A 28 -4.80 14.66 11.98
C ARG A 28 -6.07 14.10 11.34
N SER A 29 -6.33 12.80 11.38
CA SER A 29 -7.52 12.23 10.74
C SER A 29 -8.76 12.10 11.66
N SER A 30 -8.62 12.23 12.97
CA SER A 30 -9.75 12.10 13.91
C SER A 30 -10.51 13.41 14.22
N SER A 31 -10.02 14.56 13.75
CA SER A 31 -10.62 15.87 14.07
C SER A 31 -11.84 16.25 13.22
N ARG A 32 -12.29 15.39 12.31
CA ARG A 32 -13.48 15.70 11.48
C ARG A 32 -14.79 15.47 12.21
N SER A 33 -14.79 14.61 13.24
CA SER A 33 -15.98 14.32 14.05
C SER A 33 -16.32 15.40 15.07
N SER A 34 -15.32 16.15 15.56
CA SER A 34 -15.51 17.13 16.63
C SER A 34 -15.94 18.54 16.16
N ARG A 35 -15.82 18.86 14.87
CA ARG A 35 -16.25 20.17 14.34
C ARG A 35 -17.74 20.27 14.00
N LEU A 36 -18.49 19.16 14.03
CA LEU A 36 -19.93 19.16 13.78
C LEU A 36 -20.77 19.43 15.07
N MET A 37 -20.13 19.60 16.22
CA MET A 37 -20.81 19.80 17.49
C MET A 37 -21.08 21.26 17.89
N ALA A 38 -20.65 22.25 17.09
CA ALA A 38 -20.88 23.65 17.40
C ALA A 38 -21.96 24.26 16.48
N GLY A 39 -23.18 24.17 16.90
CA GLY A 39 -24.28 25.01 16.39
C GLY A 39 -25.45 24.27 15.75
N SER A 40 -26.53 24.21 16.46
CA SER A 40 -27.94 24.25 16.03
C SER A 40 -28.86 23.20 16.71
N ARG A 41 -30.05 23.67 17.05
CA ARG A 41 -31.12 23.05 17.86
C ARG A 41 -31.70 21.76 17.26
N GLY A 42 -32.34 20.93 18.13
CA GLY A 42 -33.29 19.83 17.89
C GLY A 42 -33.13 18.93 16.65
N ASP A 43 -33.30 19.47 15.45
CA ASP A 43 -33.27 18.72 14.17
C ASP A 43 -31.88 18.17 13.83
N SER A 44 -30.82 18.80 14.32
CA SER A 44 -29.44 18.34 14.07
C SER A 44 -29.09 17.07 14.85
N ARG A 45 -29.73 16.79 16.00
CA ARG A 45 -29.49 15.57 16.77
C ARG A 45 -30.08 14.35 16.10
N PHE A 46 -31.26 14.47 15.50
CA PHE A 46 -31.90 13.39 14.76
C PHE A 46 -31.08 13.04 13.50
N LEU A 47 -30.70 14.04 12.71
CA LEU A 47 -29.85 13.85 11.52
C LEU A 47 -28.48 13.26 11.90
N TRP A 48 -27.89 13.71 12.98
CA TRP A 48 -26.65 13.14 13.50
C TRP A 48 -26.83 11.67 13.90
N LEU A 49 -27.90 11.31 14.61
CA LEU A 49 -28.20 9.93 15.00
C LEU A 49 -28.35 9.03 13.75
N VAL A 50 -29.12 9.50 12.76
CA VAL A 50 -29.30 8.79 11.48
C VAL A 50 -27.94 8.58 10.77
N MET A 51 -27.08 9.61 10.72
CA MET A 51 -25.74 9.47 10.14
C MET A 51 -24.85 8.48 10.90
N VAL A 52 -24.92 8.45 12.23
CA VAL A 52 -24.16 7.49 13.06
C VAL A 52 -24.66 6.06 12.82
N ILE A 53 -25.97 5.85 12.82
CA ILE A 53 -26.57 4.53 12.55
C ILE A 53 -26.21 4.08 11.13
N TRP A 54 -26.35 4.95 10.14
CA TRP A 54 -25.96 4.66 8.76
C TRP A 54 -24.48 4.29 8.63
N SER A 55 -23.60 5.05 9.29
CA SER A 55 -22.17 4.77 9.32
C SER A 55 -21.85 3.40 9.95
N ALA A 56 -22.55 3.06 11.04
CA ALA A 56 -22.42 1.77 11.71
C ALA A 56 -22.90 0.61 10.81
N ILE A 57 -24.03 0.77 10.14
CA ILE A 57 -24.56 -0.21 9.19
C ILE A 57 -23.55 -0.41 8.05
N MET A 58 -23.03 0.67 7.45
CA MET A 58 -22.05 0.59 6.38
C MET A 58 -20.73 -0.05 6.84
N LEU A 59 -20.27 0.23 8.07
CA LEU A 59 -19.11 -0.42 8.65
C LEU A 59 -19.30 -1.95 8.74
N VAL A 60 -20.46 -2.39 9.24
CA VAL A 60 -20.76 -3.83 9.35
C VAL A 60 -20.86 -4.47 7.97
N LEU A 61 -21.61 -3.87 7.04
CA LEU A 61 -21.77 -4.40 5.68
C LEU A 61 -20.42 -4.50 4.95
N ASN A 62 -19.60 -3.45 4.99
CA ASN A 62 -18.27 -3.47 4.40
C ASN A 62 -17.40 -4.56 5.03
N THR A 63 -17.45 -4.70 6.36
CA THR A 63 -16.65 -5.71 7.07
C THR A 63 -17.08 -7.13 6.68
N VAL A 64 -18.38 -7.40 6.57
CA VAL A 64 -18.90 -8.71 6.13
C VAL A 64 -18.47 -8.99 4.69
N CYS A 65 -18.65 -8.04 3.77
CA CYS A 65 -18.22 -8.20 2.39
C CYS A 65 -16.72 -8.47 2.28
N ASP A 66 -15.90 -7.74 3.01
CA ASP A 66 -14.45 -7.90 3.01
C ASP A 66 -14.01 -9.22 3.64
N ALA A 67 -14.67 -9.66 4.71
CA ALA A 67 -14.44 -10.96 5.33
C ALA A 67 -14.77 -12.11 4.35
N LEU A 68 -15.89 -12.01 3.65
CA LEU A 68 -16.28 -12.99 2.63
C LEU A 68 -15.31 -12.98 1.45
N GLU A 69 -14.85 -11.82 0.99
CA GLU A 69 -13.81 -11.71 -0.03
C GLU A 69 -12.50 -12.36 0.43
N PHE A 70 -12.07 -12.15 1.67
CA PHE A 70 -10.87 -12.76 2.23
C PHE A 70 -11.00 -14.29 2.31
N ILE A 71 -12.13 -14.78 2.81
CA ILE A 71 -12.42 -16.23 2.87
C ILE A 71 -12.43 -16.85 1.47
N ALA A 72 -13.15 -16.23 0.52
CA ALA A 72 -13.20 -16.69 -0.86
C ALA A 72 -11.80 -16.67 -1.50
N THR A 73 -10.99 -15.63 -1.21
CA THR A 73 -9.60 -15.54 -1.67
C THR A 73 -8.76 -16.68 -1.12
N THR A 74 -8.93 -17.01 0.15
CA THR A 74 -8.20 -18.12 0.78
C THR A 74 -8.61 -19.47 0.20
N MET A 75 -9.88 -19.66 -0.16
CA MET A 75 -10.40 -20.94 -0.61
C MET A 75 -10.22 -21.17 -2.12
N PHE A 76 -10.71 -20.27 -2.95
CA PHE A 76 -10.83 -20.49 -4.41
C PHE A 76 -10.70 -19.25 -5.30
N LEU A 77 -10.89 -18.03 -4.78
CA LEU A 77 -10.93 -16.82 -5.61
C LEU A 77 -9.51 -16.39 -5.99
N LYS A 78 -9.10 -16.77 -7.20
CA LYS A 78 -7.78 -16.43 -7.74
C LYS A 78 -7.83 -15.16 -8.60
N ASP A 79 -6.72 -14.44 -8.64
CA ASP A 79 -6.48 -13.36 -9.59
C ASP A 79 -6.28 -13.90 -11.00
N THR A 80 -6.49 -13.02 -11.99
CA THR A 80 -6.24 -13.33 -13.40
C THR A 80 -4.76 -13.63 -13.62
N GLU A 81 -4.48 -14.64 -14.43
CA GLU A 81 -3.10 -14.94 -14.86
C GLU A 81 -2.60 -13.81 -15.74
N THR A 82 -1.62 -13.07 -15.24
CA THR A 82 -1.03 -11.89 -15.89
C THR A 82 0.48 -12.05 -16.02
N PRO A 83 1.15 -11.27 -16.90
CA PRO A 83 2.62 -11.33 -17.03
C PRO A 83 3.44 -11.01 -15.78
N ILE A 84 2.80 -10.50 -14.71
CA ILE A 84 3.44 -10.22 -13.41
C ILE A 84 3.05 -11.22 -12.32
N LYS A 85 2.15 -12.16 -12.61
CA LYS A 85 1.76 -13.21 -11.67
C LYS A 85 2.66 -14.41 -11.83
N GLY A 86 3.43 -14.74 -10.82
CA GLY A 86 4.31 -15.89 -10.81
C GLY A 86 3.58 -17.20 -10.56
N ASP A 87 4.21 -18.31 -10.97
CA ASP A 87 3.75 -19.66 -10.60
C ASP A 87 4.15 -19.95 -9.13
N PHE A 88 3.15 -20.29 -8.32
CA PHE A 88 3.26 -20.44 -6.87
C PHE A 88 3.85 -21.78 -6.41
N ARG A 89 4.51 -22.51 -7.28
CA ARG A 89 5.21 -23.71 -6.83
C ARG A 89 6.35 -23.28 -5.91
N PHE A 90 6.23 -23.64 -4.65
CA PHE A 90 7.21 -23.45 -3.60
C PHE A 90 8.56 -24.05 -4.04
N SER A 91 9.34 -23.32 -4.79
CA SER A 91 10.75 -23.63 -4.96
C SER A 91 11.50 -23.04 -3.76
N LYS A 92 12.10 -23.89 -2.96
CA LYS A 92 12.89 -23.55 -1.76
C LYS A 92 14.06 -22.59 -2.04
N SER A 93 14.31 -22.21 -3.28
CA SER A 93 15.44 -21.39 -3.71
C SER A 93 15.05 -20.47 -4.87
N LYS A 94 14.01 -19.62 -4.69
CA LYS A 94 13.80 -18.55 -5.66
C LYS A 94 14.82 -17.44 -5.44
N ARG A 95 15.61 -17.16 -6.45
CA ARG A 95 16.42 -15.93 -6.49
C ARG A 95 15.47 -14.77 -6.74
N MET A 96 15.47 -13.79 -5.84
CA MET A 96 14.71 -12.55 -6.01
C MET A 96 15.69 -11.43 -6.36
N CYS A 97 15.28 -10.55 -7.26
CA CYS A 97 16.00 -9.34 -7.60
C CYS A 97 15.36 -8.16 -6.85
N LEU A 98 16.16 -7.36 -6.17
CA LEU A 98 15.75 -6.10 -5.56
C LEU A 98 16.26 -4.94 -6.41
N VAL A 99 15.32 -4.10 -6.85
CA VAL A 99 15.61 -2.82 -7.49
C VAL A 99 14.88 -1.71 -6.76
N HIS A 100 15.46 -0.52 -6.74
CA HIS A 100 14.82 0.62 -6.09
C HIS A 100 14.99 1.90 -6.91
N ARG A 101 14.13 2.88 -6.64
CA ARG A 101 14.20 4.24 -7.17
C ARG A 101 13.69 5.23 -6.14
N THR A 102 14.33 6.37 -6.08
CA THR A 102 13.92 7.47 -5.20
C THR A 102 13.31 8.57 -6.03
N VAL A 103 12.15 9.08 -5.58
CA VAL A 103 11.41 10.18 -6.20
C VAL A 103 11.14 11.28 -5.16
N SER A 104 10.80 12.48 -5.62
CA SER A 104 10.46 13.60 -4.75
C SER A 104 9.16 13.33 -3.98
N LEU A 105 9.21 13.45 -2.66
CA LEU A 105 8.02 13.40 -1.81
C LEU A 105 7.17 14.66 -1.98
N ASP A 106 7.75 15.80 -2.39
CA ASP A 106 7.01 17.04 -2.61
C ASP A 106 6.08 16.93 -3.82
N ASP A 107 6.47 16.20 -4.87
CA ASP A 107 5.58 15.91 -5.99
C ASP A 107 4.33 15.14 -5.53
N ILE A 108 4.53 14.16 -4.66
CA ILE A 108 3.43 13.38 -4.07
C ILE A 108 2.59 14.26 -3.14
N LYS A 109 3.22 15.15 -2.35
CA LYS A 109 2.51 16.10 -1.47
C LYS A 109 1.70 17.13 -2.25
N LEU A 110 2.23 17.63 -3.37
CA LEU A 110 1.51 18.53 -4.28
C LEU A 110 0.21 17.86 -4.75
N ILE A 111 0.30 16.67 -5.34
CA ILE A 111 -0.87 15.91 -5.80
C ILE A 111 -1.86 15.68 -4.65
N LYS A 112 -1.36 15.22 -3.50
CA LYS A 112 -2.17 14.96 -2.30
C LYS A 112 -2.95 16.20 -1.87
N ASN A 113 -2.30 17.37 -1.84
CA ASN A 113 -2.92 18.61 -1.33
C ASN A 113 -3.98 19.14 -2.30
N THR A 114 -3.66 19.22 -3.60
CA THR A 114 -4.60 19.69 -4.63
C THR A 114 -5.81 18.74 -4.77
N MET A 115 -5.58 17.43 -4.73
CA MET A 115 -6.65 16.45 -4.84
C MET A 115 -7.35 16.12 -3.50
N LYS A 116 -6.95 16.75 -2.39
CA LYS A 116 -7.49 16.55 -1.03
C LYS A 116 -7.53 15.07 -0.62
N MET A 117 -6.41 14.38 -0.76
CA MET A 117 -6.25 12.96 -0.46
C MET A 117 -5.03 12.68 0.42
N THR A 118 -4.78 11.43 0.77
CA THR A 118 -3.60 11.03 1.55
C THR A 118 -2.43 10.64 0.64
N VAL A 119 -1.20 10.64 1.17
CA VAL A 119 -0.02 10.12 0.44
C VAL A 119 -0.27 8.68 -0.01
N ASN A 120 -0.90 7.85 0.83
CA ASN A 120 -1.20 6.47 0.49
C ASN A 120 -2.18 6.35 -0.71
N ASP A 121 -3.18 7.23 -0.78
CA ASP A 121 -4.12 7.29 -1.91
C ASP A 121 -3.39 7.63 -3.23
N VAL A 122 -2.44 8.58 -3.17
CA VAL A 122 -1.62 8.98 -4.33
C VAL A 122 -0.74 7.83 -4.76
N VAL A 123 0.03 7.23 -3.84
CA VAL A 123 0.97 6.14 -4.14
C VAL A 123 0.23 4.93 -4.76
N LEU A 124 -0.94 4.56 -4.24
CA LEU A 124 -1.76 3.49 -4.81
C LEU A 124 -2.33 3.87 -6.19
N GLY A 125 -2.77 5.11 -6.37
CA GLY A 125 -3.27 5.58 -7.66
C GLY A 125 -2.17 5.61 -8.74
N VAL A 126 -0.98 6.12 -8.42
CA VAL A 126 0.18 6.10 -9.33
C VAL A 126 0.60 4.66 -9.63
N SER A 127 0.58 3.76 -8.63
CA SER A 127 0.89 2.35 -8.83
C SER A 127 -0.12 1.66 -9.77
N GLN A 128 -1.41 2.01 -9.70
CA GLN A 128 -2.40 1.50 -10.66
C GLN A 128 -2.10 1.98 -12.09
N ALA A 129 -1.72 3.24 -12.25
CA ALA A 129 -1.36 3.81 -13.56
C ALA A 129 -0.10 3.14 -14.13
N GLY A 130 0.98 3.06 -13.33
CA GLY A 130 2.24 2.44 -13.75
C GLY A 130 2.10 0.96 -14.09
N LEU A 131 1.39 0.19 -13.26
CA LEU A 131 1.08 -1.22 -13.55
C LEU A 131 0.23 -1.38 -14.80
N SER A 132 -0.69 -0.44 -15.08
CA SER A 132 -1.50 -0.49 -16.30
C SER A 132 -0.64 -0.28 -17.55
N GLN A 133 0.28 0.68 -17.55
CA GLN A 133 1.22 0.91 -18.66
C GLN A 133 2.16 -0.27 -18.85
N TYR A 134 2.73 -0.79 -17.76
CA TYR A 134 3.62 -1.93 -17.79
C TYR A 134 2.93 -3.17 -18.36
N LEU A 135 1.73 -3.49 -17.91
CA LEU A 135 0.97 -4.65 -18.37
C LEU A 135 0.55 -4.52 -19.84
N ASP A 136 0.11 -3.34 -20.27
CA ASP A 136 -0.26 -3.11 -21.67
C ASP A 136 0.92 -3.42 -22.60
N ARG A 137 2.12 -2.89 -22.28
CA ARG A 137 3.35 -3.18 -23.02
C ARG A 137 3.67 -4.68 -23.01
N ARG A 138 3.61 -5.35 -21.85
CA ARG A 138 3.92 -6.79 -21.74
C ARG A 138 2.95 -7.67 -22.52
N TYR A 139 1.69 -7.32 -22.59
CA TYR A 139 0.72 -8.03 -23.42
C TYR A 139 0.98 -7.82 -24.90
N GLY A 140 1.35 -6.61 -25.33
CA GLY A 140 1.75 -6.31 -26.71
C GLY A 140 3.01 -7.08 -27.14
N GLU A 141 4.05 -7.16 -26.28
CA GLU A 141 5.26 -7.93 -26.54
C GLU A 141 4.96 -9.45 -26.67
N LYS A 142 4.03 -9.97 -25.85
CA LYS A 142 3.63 -11.39 -25.89
C LYS A 142 2.92 -11.73 -27.20
N LYS A 143 2.04 -10.86 -27.70
CA LYS A 143 1.35 -11.06 -28.99
C LYS A 143 2.33 -11.07 -30.16
N LYS A 144 3.28 -10.13 -30.19
CA LYS A 144 4.32 -10.10 -31.24
C LYS A 144 5.16 -11.37 -31.31
N LYS A 145 5.45 -11.99 -30.15
CA LYS A 145 6.19 -13.27 -30.09
C LYS A 145 5.39 -14.46 -30.59
N VAL A 146 4.06 -14.42 -30.53
CA VAL A 146 3.17 -15.50 -30.98
C VAL A 146 2.84 -15.41 -32.47
N GLY A 147 3.28 -14.33 -33.18
CA GLY A 147 3.12 -14.21 -34.65
C GLY A 147 1.69 -13.89 -35.08
N GLU A 148 0.86 -13.34 -34.21
CA GLU A 148 -0.46 -12.83 -34.61
C GLU A 148 -0.29 -11.61 -35.53
N ASP A 149 -0.79 -11.72 -36.77
CA ASP A 149 -0.64 -10.77 -37.86
C ASP A 149 -1.00 -9.32 -37.49
N GLN A 150 -0.19 -8.39 -38.01
CA GLN A 150 -0.27 -6.95 -37.81
C GLN A 150 -1.48 -6.28 -38.46
N ASP A 151 -2.38 -7.02 -39.14
CA ASP A 151 -3.47 -6.45 -39.95
C ASP A 151 -4.78 -6.18 -39.23
N SER A 152 -4.85 -6.45 -37.93
CA SER A 152 -6.00 -5.99 -37.13
C SER A 152 -5.74 -4.55 -36.65
N LYS A 153 -6.54 -3.60 -37.15
CA LYS A 153 -6.67 -2.20 -36.70
C LYS A 153 -6.18 -2.03 -35.26
N ARG A 154 -5.17 -1.17 -35.01
CA ARG A 154 -4.63 -0.83 -33.69
C ARG A 154 -5.76 -0.72 -32.68
N LYS A 155 -6.00 -1.78 -31.91
CA LYS A 155 -6.86 -1.70 -30.74
C LYS A 155 -6.19 -0.75 -29.77
N ALA A 156 -6.97 0.10 -29.14
CA ALA A 156 -6.47 1.09 -28.17
C ALA A 156 -5.66 0.48 -27.01
N THR A 157 -5.75 -0.83 -26.80
CA THR A 157 -5.02 -1.56 -25.75
C THR A 157 -4.90 -3.04 -26.10
N ASP A 158 -3.77 -3.64 -25.78
CA ASP A 158 -3.52 -5.09 -25.90
C ASP A 158 -3.98 -5.89 -24.70
N MET A 159 -4.38 -5.24 -23.64
CA MET A 159 -4.83 -5.88 -22.40
C MET A 159 -6.21 -6.53 -22.51
N PRO A 160 -6.47 -7.62 -21.79
CA PRO A 160 -7.82 -8.16 -21.59
C PRO A 160 -8.76 -7.12 -20.98
N LYS A 161 -10.02 -7.10 -21.40
CA LYS A 161 -11.04 -6.15 -20.91
C LYS A 161 -11.29 -6.23 -19.40
N ARG A 162 -11.07 -7.38 -18.77
CA ARG A 162 -11.27 -7.61 -17.33
C ARG A 162 -10.06 -8.31 -16.74
N ILE A 163 -9.29 -7.58 -15.96
CA ILE A 163 -8.16 -8.13 -15.19
C ILE A 163 -8.53 -7.99 -13.70
N ARG A 164 -8.59 -9.12 -13.00
CA ARG A 164 -8.61 -9.14 -11.54
C ARG A 164 -7.18 -9.18 -11.05
N LEU A 165 -6.72 -8.09 -10.47
CA LEU A 165 -5.42 -7.95 -9.85
C LEU A 165 -5.61 -7.40 -8.46
N ARG A 166 -5.20 -8.15 -7.45
CA ARG A 166 -5.30 -7.74 -6.05
C ARG A 166 -3.94 -7.82 -5.38
N SER A 167 -3.75 -6.94 -4.43
CA SER A 167 -2.59 -7.00 -3.54
C SER A 167 -3.01 -7.33 -2.11
N ALA A 168 -2.12 -8.00 -1.40
CA ALA A 168 -2.16 -8.04 0.04
C ALA A 168 -1.50 -6.77 0.59
N LEU A 169 -2.30 -5.92 1.25
CA LEU A 169 -1.81 -4.74 1.98
C LEU A 169 -1.61 -5.09 3.45
N LEU A 170 -0.47 -4.66 3.97
CA LEU A 170 -0.12 -4.79 5.38
C LEU A 170 -0.51 -3.50 6.10
N VAL A 171 -1.35 -3.61 7.12
CA VAL A 171 -1.82 -2.48 7.93
C VAL A 171 -1.31 -2.61 9.34
N ASN A 172 -0.59 -1.61 9.81
CA ASN A 172 -0.17 -1.53 11.22
C ASN A 172 -1.36 -1.15 12.09
N LEU A 173 -1.73 -2.02 13.02
CA LEU A 173 -2.85 -1.83 13.96
C LEU A 173 -2.44 -1.24 15.30
N ARG A 174 -1.16 -0.89 15.46
CA ARG A 174 -0.71 -0.29 16.71
C ARG A 174 -1.19 1.13 16.84
N PRO A 175 -1.65 1.53 18.05
CA PRO A 175 -1.75 2.94 18.36
C PRO A 175 -0.35 3.58 18.23
N ASN A 176 -0.28 4.73 17.56
CA ASN A 176 0.97 5.45 17.33
C ASN A 176 1.51 5.96 18.66
N THR A 177 2.60 5.36 19.10
CA THR A 177 3.31 5.77 20.31
C THR A 177 4.65 6.46 20.01
N GLY A 178 4.91 6.81 18.75
CA GLY A 178 6.20 7.38 18.37
C GLY A 178 7.35 6.35 18.44
N ILE A 179 8.58 6.85 18.43
CA ILE A 179 9.78 6.08 18.70
C ILE A 179 10.13 6.34 20.16
N GLN A 180 10.23 5.26 20.94
CA GLN A 180 10.65 5.31 22.34
C GLN A 180 12.12 4.96 22.44
N ASP A 181 12.80 5.50 23.46
CA ASP A 181 14.19 5.08 23.73
C ASP A 181 14.26 3.59 24.01
N LEU A 182 15.35 2.95 23.56
CA LEU A 182 15.55 1.51 23.70
C LEU A 182 15.62 1.10 25.16
N ALA A 183 16.26 1.91 26.00
CA ALA A 183 16.39 1.67 27.43
C ALA A 183 15.02 1.70 28.14
N ASP A 184 14.19 2.68 27.81
CA ASP A 184 12.81 2.78 28.35
C ASP A 184 11.94 1.60 27.92
N MET A 185 12.14 1.11 26.70
CA MET A 185 11.41 -0.04 26.18
C MET A 185 11.81 -1.35 26.84
N MET A 186 13.07 -1.50 27.25
CA MET A 186 13.60 -2.69 27.92
C MET A 186 13.45 -2.64 29.44
N ALA A 187 13.08 -1.50 30.01
CA ALA A 187 12.91 -1.35 31.45
C ALA A 187 11.83 -2.29 32.00
N LYS A 188 12.05 -2.82 33.21
CA LYS A 188 11.04 -3.60 33.93
C LYS A 188 9.81 -2.73 34.20
N GLY A 189 8.63 -3.18 33.78
CA GLY A 189 7.38 -2.42 33.90
C GLY A 189 7.04 -1.55 32.70
N SER A 190 7.85 -1.58 31.63
CA SER A 190 7.54 -0.88 30.38
C SER A 190 6.19 -1.31 29.83
N THR A 191 5.34 -0.35 29.43
CA THR A 191 4.07 -0.57 28.75
C THR A 191 4.24 -0.95 27.27
N CYS A 192 5.49 -1.10 26.83
CA CYS A 192 5.83 -1.41 25.44
C CYS A 192 5.33 -2.80 25.03
N ARG A 193 4.42 -2.83 24.07
CA ARG A 193 3.86 -4.09 23.56
C ARG A 193 4.69 -4.59 22.37
N TRP A 194 5.42 -5.67 22.57
CA TRP A 194 6.22 -6.34 21.55
C TRP A 194 5.35 -7.21 20.62
N GLY A 195 5.88 -7.56 19.45
CA GLY A 195 5.25 -8.47 18.48
C GLY A 195 4.72 -7.76 17.23
N ASN A 196 4.25 -8.49 16.25
CA ASN A 196 3.69 -7.96 15.02
C ASN A 196 2.18 -7.77 15.15
N TRP A 197 1.74 -6.50 15.15
CA TRP A 197 0.33 -6.11 15.17
C TRP A 197 -0.06 -5.66 13.76
N ILE A 198 -0.09 -6.62 12.86
CA ILE A 198 -0.31 -6.36 11.43
C ILE A 198 -1.56 -7.11 11.01
N GLY A 199 -2.52 -6.36 10.45
CA GLY A 199 -3.67 -6.91 9.74
C GLY A 199 -3.42 -6.93 8.25
N TYR A 200 -4.14 -7.80 7.53
CA TYR A 200 -4.10 -7.90 6.08
C TYR A 200 -5.39 -7.34 5.49
N ILE A 201 -5.25 -6.59 4.41
CA ILE A 201 -6.35 -6.12 3.59
C ILE A 201 -6.12 -6.61 2.16
N VAL A 202 -7.16 -7.15 1.54
CA VAL A 202 -7.14 -7.46 0.11
C VAL A 202 -7.57 -6.22 -0.66
N PHE A 203 -6.63 -5.62 -1.42
CA PHE A 203 -6.86 -4.40 -2.17
C PHE A 203 -6.93 -4.68 -3.68
N PRO A 204 -8.08 -4.43 -4.34
CA PRO A 204 -8.20 -4.59 -5.78
C PRO A 204 -7.58 -3.41 -6.53
N PHE A 205 -6.67 -3.70 -7.45
CA PHE A 205 -6.10 -2.72 -8.39
C PHE A 205 -6.96 -2.60 -9.64
N SER A 206 -7.34 -1.37 -9.99
CA SER A 206 -8.10 -1.08 -11.20
C SER A 206 -7.15 -0.91 -12.39
N ILE A 207 -6.84 -2.01 -13.05
CA ILE A 207 -5.93 -2.05 -14.19
C ILE A 207 -6.67 -1.68 -15.49
N GLY A 208 -6.04 -0.85 -16.31
CA GLY A 208 -6.52 -0.40 -17.61
C GLY A 208 -6.01 1.00 -17.94
N LEU A 209 -5.70 1.25 -19.21
CA LEU A 209 -5.33 2.59 -19.69
C LEU A 209 -6.51 3.56 -19.54
N ARG A 210 -6.23 4.82 -19.25
CA ARG A 210 -7.21 5.88 -19.04
C ARG A 210 -6.76 7.14 -19.77
N ASP A 211 -7.71 7.80 -20.42
CA ASP A 211 -7.45 9.08 -21.10
C ASP A 211 -7.15 10.19 -20.07
N ASP A 212 -7.88 10.21 -18.94
CA ASP A 212 -7.61 11.11 -17.82
C ASP A 212 -6.77 10.37 -16.75
N PRO A 213 -5.49 10.73 -16.55
CA PRO A 213 -4.63 10.13 -15.54
C PRO A 213 -5.18 10.23 -14.10
N LEU A 214 -5.96 11.28 -13.80
CA LEU A 214 -6.55 11.51 -12.48
C LEU A 214 -7.63 10.46 -12.11
N GLN A 215 -8.16 9.72 -13.08
CA GLN A 215 -9.11 8.65 -12.81
C GLN A 215 -8.49 7.53 -11.97
N HIS A 216 -7.19 7.26 -12.11
CA HIS A 216 -6.49 6.28 -11.28
C HIS A 216 -6.50 6.69 -9.80
N LEU A 217 -6.24 7.97 -9.52
CA LEU A 217 -6.29 8.53 -8.16
C LEU A 217 -7.71 8.45 -7.57
N ARG A 218 -8.72 8.89 -8.33
CA ARG A 218 -10.12 8.88 -7.87
C ARG A 218 -10.62 7.48 -7.58
N ARG A 219 -10.20 6.48 -8.36
CA ARG A 219 -10.55 5.06 -8.13
C ARG A 219 -9.83 4.49 -6.92
N ALA A 220 -8.52 4.71 -6.80
CA ALA A 220 -7.75 4.29 -5.63
C ALA A 220 -8.37 4.87 -4.34
N LYS A 221 -8.66 6.17 -4.33
CA LYS A 221 -9.29 6.84 -3.18
C LYS A 221 -10.62 6.22 -2.81
N ARG A 222 -11.52 5.98 -3.76
CA ARG A 222 -12.82 5.34 -3.48
C ARG A 222 -12.69 3.98 -2.84
N ILE A 223 -11.76 3.15 -3.32
CA ILE A 223 -11.52 1.82 -2.78
C ILE A 223 -10.95 1.94 -1.36
N ILE A 224 -9.97 2.82 -1.14
CA ILE A 224 -9.36 3.03 0.17
C ILE A 224 -10.37 3.57 1.17
N ASP A 225 -11.19 4.57 0.77
CA ASP A 225 -12.20 5.16 1.65
C ASP A 225 -13.23 4.09 2.08
N ARG A 226 -13.62 3.17 1.16
CA ARG A 226 -14.44 2.00 1.51
C ARG A 226 -13.72 1.08 2.49
N LYS A 227 -12.45 0.74 2.22
CA LYS A 227 -11.65 -0.15 3.08
C LYS A 227 -11.36 0.45 4.47
N LYS A 228 -11.23 1.78 4.57
CA LYS A 228 -11.12 2.47 5.87
C LYS A 228 -12.41 2.37 6.70
N ASN A 229 -13.56 2.24 6.04
CA ASN A 229 -14.86 1.99 6.66
C ASN A 229 -15.18 0.48 6.75
N SER A 230 -14.17 -0.32 7.09
CA SER A 230 -14.25 -1.77 7.31
C SER A 230 -13.27 -2.15 8.41
N LEU A 231 -13.61 -3.18 9.15
CA LEU A 231 -12.74 -3.78 10.19
C LEU A 231 -11.90 -4.95 9.64
N GLU A 232 -11.73 -5.07 8.33
CA GLU A 232 -11.02 -6.18 7.67
C GLU A 232 -9.63 -6.42 8.30
N ALA A 233 -8.83 -5.36 8.47
CA ALA A 233 -7.49 -5.48 9.06
C ALA A 233 -7.52 -6.00 10.51
N ALA A 234 -8.46 -5.52 11.31
CA ALA A 234 -8.61 -5.97 12.70
C ALA A 234 -9.09 -7.43 12.74
N LEU A 235 -10.05 -7.78 11.89
CA LEU A 235 -10.61 -9.13 11.79
C LEU A 235 -9.54 -10.14 11.35
N THR A 236 -8.76 -9.83 10.32
CA THR A 236 -7.68 -10.71 9.84
C THR A 236 -6.58 -10.89 10.89
N PHE A 237 -6.27 -9.86 11.67
CA PHE A 237 -5.34 -9.96 12.78
C PHE A 237 -5.87 -10.87 13.90
N VAL A 238 -7.12 -10.65 14.34
CA VAL A 238 -7.73 -11.44 15.43
C VAL A 238 -7.89 -12.90 14.99
N ALA A 239 -8.38 -13.14 13.77
CA ALA A 239 -8.52 -14.47 13.21
C ALA A 239 -7.16 -15.17 13.08
N GLY A 240 -6.14 -14.48 12.57
CA GLY A 240 -4.78 -15.01 12.48
C GLY A 240 -4.19 -15.39 13.84
N LYS A 241 -4.39 -14.54 14.85
CA LYS A 241 -3.97 -14.81 16.22
C LYS A 241 -4.70 -16.01 16.84
N PHE A 242 -6.01 -16.12 16.59
CA PHE A 242 -6.83 -17.26 17.02
C PHE A 242 -6.34 -18.55 16.38
N ILE A 243 -6.17 -18.57 15.05
CA ILE A 243 -5.70 -19.75 14.31
C ILE A 243 -4.30 -20.16 14.80
N LEU A 244 -3.39 -19.20 14.99
CA LEU A 244 -2.04 -19.46 15.48
C LEU A 244 -2.06 -20.11 16.88
N LYS A 245 -2.92 -19.61 17.77
CA LYS A 245 -3.03 -20.10 19.14
C LYS A 245 -3.69 -21.51 19.22
N THR A 246 -4.69 -21.76 18.36
CA THR A 246 -5.50 -23.00 18.43
C THR A 246 -4.89 -24.12 17.60
N PHE A 247 -4.40 -23.82 16.38
CA PHE A 247 -3.95 -24.81 15.41
C PHE A 247 -2.44 -24.77 15.14
N GLY A 248 -1.73 -23.85 15.77
CA GLY A 248 -0.28 -23.71 15.66
C GLY A 248 0.20 -23.01 14.38
N VAL A 249 1.53 -22.79 14.32
CA VAL A 249 2.19 -22.00 13.28
C VAL A 249 2.07 -22.62 11.88
N GLN A 250 2.07 -23.94 11.77
CA GLN A 250 2.04 -24.63 10.47
C GLN A 250 0.70 -24.41 9.75
N VAL A 251 -0.42 -24.52 10.49
CA VAL A 251 -1.76 -24.27 9.93
C VAL A 251 -1.93 -22.80 9.58
N ALA A 252 -1.54 -21.91 10.47
CA ALA A 252 -1.57 -20.47 10.21
C ALA A 252 -0.76 -20.09 8.96
N ALA A 253 0.45 -20.62 8.81
CA ALA A 253 1.30 -20.39 7.64
C ALA A 253 0.68 -20.94 6.35
N LYS A 254 0.06 -22.13 6.38
CA LYS A 254 -0.65 -22.69 5.21
C LYS A 254 -1.80 -21.80 4.76
N ILE A 255 -2.62 -21.28 5.70
CA ILE A 255 -3.75 -20.42 5.40
C ILE A 255 -3.27 -19.09 4.79
N ILE A 256 -2.27 -18.45 5.41
CA ILE A 256 -1.70 -17.20 4.90
C ILE A 256 -1.09 -17.41 3.51
N ASN A 257 -0.28 -18.45 3.33
CA ASN A 257 0.29 -18.77 2.03
C ASN A 257 -0.79 -19.01 0.98
N ARG A 258 -1.87 -19.69 1.33
CA ARG A 258 -2.98 -19.94 0.39
C ARG A 258 -3.67 -18.63 -0.01
N ALA A 259 -3.92 -17.74 0.95
CA ALA A 259 -4.51 -16.42 0.68
C ALA A 259 -3.59 -15.58 -0.23
N LEU A 260 -2.29 -15.50 0.11
CA LEU A 260 -1.31 -14.77 -0.69
C LEU A 260 -1.15 -15.37 -2.10
N SER A 261 -1.14 -16.69 -2.23
CA SER A 261 -1.03 -17.39 -3.52
C SER A 261 -2.18 -17.09 -4.49
N ASN A 262 -3.31 -16.68 -3.99
CA ASN A 262 -4.49 -16.34 -4.79
C ASN A 262 -4.56 -14.85 -5.13
N THR A 263 -3.62 -14.02 -4.63
CA THR A 263 -3.42 -12.61 -5.00
C THR A 263 -2.19 -12.46 -5.90
N THR A 264 -2.03 -11.30 -6.53
CA THR A 264 -0.96 -11.09 -7.52
C THR A 264 0.32 -10.58 -6.90
N MET A 265 0.23 -9.69 -5.90
CA MET A 265 1.41 -9.01 -5.32
C MET A 265 1.18 -8.62 -3.86
N SER A 266 2.28 -8.30 -3.17
CA SER A 266 2.25 -7.59 -1.88
C SER A 266 2.56 -6.12 -2.08
N PHE A 267 1.90 -5.29 -1.27
CA PHE A 267 2.09 -3.84 -1.29
C PHE A 267 2.19 -3.31 0.13
N SER A 268 3.17 -2.45 0.38
CA SER A 268 3.37 -1.81 1.68
C SER A 268 3.86 -0.39 1.51
N ASN A 269 3.33 0.52 2.32
CA ASN A 269 3.78 1.90 2.42
C ASN A 269 4.19 2.18 3.87
N LEU A 270 5.45 2.51 4.06
CA LEU A 270 6.07 2.76 5.36
C LEU A 270 6.40 4.24 5.50
N ILE A 271 6.14 4.78 6.68
CA ILE A 271 6.49 6.16 7.02
C ILE A 271 7.82 6.13 7.77
N GLY A 272 8.79 6.88 7.29
CA GLY A 272 10.09 7.03 7.89
C GLY A 272 10.32 8.39 8.53
N PRO A 273 11.52 8.61 9.08
CA PRO A 273 11.91 9.86 9.71
C PRO A 273 11.83 11.06 8.77
N ILE A 274 11.51 12.22 9.37
CA ILE A 274 11.41 13.49 8.65
C ILE A 274 12.80 14.10 8.48
N GLU A 275 13.64 13.93 9.50
CA GLU A 275 15.01 14.44 9.54
C GLU A 275 16.02 13.42 9.05
N GLU A 276 17.22 13.90 8.72
CA GLU A 276 18.36 13.02 8.48
C GLU A 276 18.75 12.28 9.76
N ILE A 277 18.95 10.98 9.62
CA ILE A 277 19.33 10.10 10.72
C ILE A 277 20.70 9.50 10.47
N SER A 278 21.39 9.17 11.56
CA SER A 278 22.66 8.50 11.55
C SER A 278 22.62 7.21 12.36
N PHE A 279 23.48 6.28 11.97
CA PHE A 279 23.74 5.05 12.69
C PHE A 279 25.24 5.02 13.04
N TYR A 280 25.58 5.02 14.33
CA TYR A 280 26.96 5.13 14.80
C TYR A 280 27.75 6.31 14.19
N GLY A 281 27.10 7.48 14.07
CA GLY A 281 27.71 8.69 13.49
C GLY A 281 27.74 8.72 11.96
N HIS A 282 27.34 7.68 11.26
CA HIS A 282 27.30 7.64 9.80
C HIS A 282 25.88 8.01 9.30
N PRO A 283 25.74 9.07 8.48
CA PRO A 283 24.45 9.49 7.96
C PRO A 283 23.87 8.47 7.00
N ILE A 284 22.55 8.26 7.05
CA ILE A 284 21.81 7.36 6.15
C ILE A 284 21.28 8.17 4.98
N THR A 285 21.69 7.79 3.77
CA THR A 285 21.31 8.51 2.54
C THR A 285 19.89 8.16 2.09
N TYR A 286 19.48 6.89 2.16
CA TYR A 286 18.15 6.42 1.79
C TYR A 286 17.78 5.13 2.51
N MET A 287 16.49 4.79 2.52
CA MET A 287 15.98 3.55 3.10
C MET A 287 15.15 2.80 2.06
N ALA A 288 15.56 1.58 1.73
CA ALA A 288 14.89 0.73 0.73
C ALA A 288 14.46 -0.61 1.37
N PRO A 289 13.27 -0.67 2.00
CA PRO A 289 12.80 -1.89 2.64
C PRO A 289 12.46 -2.96 1.61
N SER A 290 12.71 -4.21 1.98
CA SER A 290 12.35 -5.40 1.20
C SER A 290 11.87 -6.53 2.10
N VAL A 291 11.05 -7.42 1.55
CA VAL A 291 10.61 -8.66 2.21
C VAL A 291 10.95 -9.84 1.32
N TYR A 292 11.59 -10.84 1.92
CA TYR A 292 11.88 -12.12 1.30
C TYR A 292 10.95 -13.20 1.81
N GLY A 293 10.64 -14.21 0.97
CA GLY A 293 9.83 -15.38 1.36
C GLY A 293 8.33 -15.24 1.11
N HIS A 294 7.87 -14.11 0.52
CA HIS A 294 6.51 -14.03 0.01
C HIS A 294 6.34 -14.89 -1.25
N PRO A 295 5.16 -15.49 -1.44
CA PRO A 295 4.91 -16.31 -2.63
C PRO A 295 4.77 -15.49 -3.91
N HIS A 296 4.64 -14.16 -3.83
CA HIS A 296 4.45 -13.28 -4.96
C HIS A 296 5.70 -13.13 -5.83
N ALA A 297 5.51 -13.03 -7.14
CA ALA A 297 6.58 -12.66 -8.06
C ALA A 297 6.89 -11.16 -8.03
N LEU A 298 6.01 -10.34 -7.45
CA LEU A 298 6.17 -8.90 -7.28
C LEU A 298 5.81 -8.49 -5.86
N THR A 299 6.71 -7.79 -5.21
CA THR A 299 6.45 -7.07 -3.97
C THR A 299 6.86 -5.61 -4.14
N MET A 300 5.96 -4.70 -3.81
CA MET A 300 6.19 -3.25 -3.91
C MET A 300 6.20 -2.64 -2.51
N HIS A 301 7.31 -2.01 -2.14
CA HIS A 301 7.44 -1.26 -0.91
C HIS A 301 7.70 0.21 -1.22
N PHE A 302 7.10 1.07 -0.42
CA PHE A 302 7.31 2.51 -0.44
C PHE A 302 7.78 2.93 0.94
N GLN A 303 8.82 3.75 0.99
CA GLN A 303 9.37 4.26 2.23
C GLN A 303 9.64 5.75 2.08
N SER A 304 8.95 6.57 2.88
CA SER A 304 9.32 7.98 2.98
C SER A 304 10.52 8.14 3.92
N TYR A 305 11.44 9.00 3.53
CA TYR A 305 12.59 9.39 4.36
C TYR A 305 13.00 10.80 3.97
N MET A 306 13.09 11.71 4.94
CA MET A 306 13.29 13.13 4.67
C MET A 306 12.23 13.66 3.68
N ASN A 307 12.66 14.27 2.59
CA ASN A 307 11.77 14.73 1.53
C ASN A 307 11.76 13.83 0.29
N GLN A 308 12.06 12.55 0.48
CA GLN A 308 12.13 11.56 -0.58
C GLN A 308 11.18 10.40 -0.32
N MET A 309 10.76 9.74 -1.40
CA MET A 309 10.05 8.48 -1.38
C MET A 309 10.86 7.44 -2.15
N THR A 310 11.35 6.43 -1.46
CA THR A 310 12.02 5.29 -2.09
C THR A 310 11.00 4.21 -2.43
N ILE A 311 11.00 3.81 -3.69
CA ILE A 311 10.21 2.71 -4.22
C ILE A 311 11.13 1.51 -4.33
N SER A 312 10.81 0.42 -3.63
CA SER A 312 11.56 -0.84 -3.70
C SER A 312 10.69 -1.92 -4.32
N LEU A 313 11.19 -2.53 -5.39
CA LEU A 313 10.57 -3.68 -6.03
C LEU A 313 11.41 -4.92 -5.75
N THR A 314 10.79 -5.93 -5.18
CA THR A 314 11.37 -7.27 -5.08
C THR A 314 10.64 -8.14 -6.09
N VAL A 315 11.36 -8.65 -7.08
CA VAL A 315 10.78 -9.37 -8.21
C VAL A 315 11.42 -10.73 -8.41
N ASP A 316 10.62 -11.67 -8.91
CA ASP A 316 11.13 -12.91 -9.51
C ASP A 316 11.60 -12.61 -10.93
N PRO A 317 12.92 -12.67 -11.24
CA PRO A 317 13.43 -12.27 -12.54
C PRO A 317 12.98 -13.21 -13.67
N THR A 318 12.50 -14.40 -13.36
CA THR A 318 11.93 -15.33 -14.36
C THR A 318 10.54 -14.89 -14.84
N VAL A 319 9.84 -14.10 -14.05
CA VAL A 319 8.51 -13.55 -14.34
C VAL A 319 8.61 -12.10 -14.81
N ILE A 320 9.38 -11.29 -14.09
CA ILE A 320 9.60 -9.87 -14.37
C ILE A 320 11.08 -9.68 -14.72
N SER A 321 11.40 -9.83 -15.99
CA SER A 321 12.78 -9.76 -16.50
C SER A 321 13.32 -8.32 -16.58
N ASP A 322 12.44 -7.33 -16.54
CA ASP A 322 12.74 -5.91 -16.73
C ASP A 322 12.16 -5.01 -15.62
N PRO A 323 12.55 -5.21 -14.34
CA PRO A 323 11.97 -4.48 -13.21
C PRO A 323 12.25 -2.97 -13.27
N HIS A 324 13.31 -2.52 -13.89
CA HIS A 324 13.61 -1.10 -14.10
C HIS A 324 12.56 -0.41 -14.97
N ARG A 325 12.05 -1.10 -16.00
CA ARG A 325 10.96 -0.56 -16.83
C ARG A 325 9.66 -0.37 -16.05
N LEU A 326 9.39 -1.23 -15.07
CA LEU A 326 8.25 -1.05 -14.18
C LEU A 326 8.42 0.21 -13.32
N LEU A 327 9.64 0.48 -12.84
CA LEU A 327 9.96 1.73 -12.14
C LEU A 327 9.83 2.95 -13.06
N ASP A 328 10.27 2.84 -14.32
CA ASP A 328 10.14 3.91 -15.32
C ASP A 328 8.65 4.23 -15.61
N ASP A 329 7.82 3.20 -15.78
CA ASP A 329 6.38 3.38 -16.01
C ASP A 329 5.68 3.98 -14.78
N TRP A 330 6.15 3.63 -13.58
CA TRP A 330 5.64 4.22 -12.35
C TRP A 330 5.99 5.71 -12.25
N GLU A 331 7.26 6.06 -12.51
CA GLU A 331 7.74 7.44 -12.48
C GLU A 331 7.06 8.29 -13.56
N LYS A 332 6.94 7.79 -14.79
CA LYS A 332 6.19 8.45 -15.88
C LYS A 332 4.74 8.71 -15.49
N SER A 333 4.11 7.73 -14.81
CA SER A 333 2.74 7.88 -14.31
C SER A 333 2.64 8.96 -13.24
N LEU A 334 3.62 9.06 -12.33
CA LEU A 334 3.68 10.13 -11.34
C LEU A 334 3.79 11.50 -12.02
N GLN A 335 4.67 11.66 -13.00
CA GLN A 335 4.85 12.92 -13.72
C GLN A 335 3.61 13.29 -14.54
N SER A 336 3.00 12.34 -15.23
CA SER A 336 1.75 12.56 -15.98
C SER A 336 0.59 13.02 -15.07
N ILE A 337 0.45 12.38 -13.91
CA ILE A 337 -0.56 12.74 -12.91
C ILE A 337 -0.26 14.12 -12.32
N LYS A 338 1.02 14.43 -12.02
CA LYS A 338 1.44 15.75 -11.54
C LYS A 338 1.08 16.84 -12.52
N ALA A 339 1.41 16.67 -13.81
CA ALA A 339 1.09 17.63 -14.87
C ALA A 339 -0.42 17.85 -14.98
N ALA A 340 -1.25 16.79 -14.97
CA ALA A 340 -2.69 16.89 -15.02
C ALA A 340 -3.30 17.59 -13.78
N VAL A 341 -2.67 17.47 -12.61
CA VAL A 341 -3.07 18.19 -11.40
C VAL A 341 -2.74 19.67 -11.51
N GLN A 342 -1.57 20.02 -12.01
CA GLN A 342 -1.16 21.42 -12.20
C GLN A 342 -2.02 22.14 -13.23
N GLU A 343 -2.33 21.51 -14.35
CA GLU A 343 -3.25 22.04 -15.36
C GLU A 343 -4.66 22.29 -14.81
N ARG A 344 -5.14 21.39 -13.96
CA ARG A 344 -6.44 21.56 -13.31
C ARG A 344 -6.44 22.72 -12.30
N ASP A 345 -5.34 22.89 -11.56
CA ASP A 345 -5.22 23.96 -10.56
C ASP A 345 -5.19 25.33 -11.23
N SER A 346 -4.43 25.48 -12.34
CA SER A 346 -4.42 26.72 -13.13
C SER A 346 -5.81 27.07 -13.70
N ARG A 347 -6.53 26.10 -14.25
CA ARG A 347 -7.90 26.34 -14.76
C ARG A 347 -8.94 26.67 -13.68
N SER A 348 -8.64 26.43 -12.41
CA SER A 348 -9.55 26.77 -11.31
C SER A 348 -9.29 28.16 -10.73
N LEU A 349 -8.21 28.82 -11.19
CA LEU A 349 -7.82 30.19 -10.81
C LEU A 349 -8.25 31.22 -11.84
N ASP A 350 -8.53 30.78 -13.08
CA ASP A 350 -9.18 31.56 -14.15
C ASP A 350 -10.72 31.44 -14.03
#